data_c82240224d3fce98502bb6901a25b05a
#
_entry.id   c82240224d3fce98502bb6901a25b05a
#
_cell.length_a   1.000
_cell.length_b   1.000
_cell.length_c   1.000
_cell.angle_alpha   90.00
_cell.angle_beta   90.00
_cell.angle_gamma   90.00
#
_symmetry.space_group_name_H-M   'P 1'
#
loop_
_entity.id
_entity.type
_entity.pdbx_description
1 polymer ?
#
loop_
_entity_poly.entity_id
_entity_poly.type
_entity_poly.pdbx_seq_one_letter_code
_entity_poly.pdbx_strand_id
1 'polypeptide(L)'
;MAIFGFIGVGNMGGALARAACRSVPAEQVVLANRTPEKAQALAAELGCRAADSRAAAAEADFLFLGVKPQMMAELCGQLAPVLAERKDRFVLVTMAAGLTIETIQKLAGGEYPVIRIMPNTPCAIGEGM
;
A
#
# COMPACT_ATOMS: atom_id res chain seq x y z
N MET A 1 -5.18 16.56 4.50
CA MET A 1 -5.95 15.38 4.15
C MET A 1 -5.03 14.19 3.97
N ALA A 2 -5.45 13.04 4.42
CA ALA A 2 -4.61 11.85 4.36
C ALA A 2 -4.59 11.29 2.93
N ILE A 3 -3.41 10.85 2.50
CA ILE A 3 -3.24 10.19 1.23
C ILE A 3 -3.03 8.70 1.49
N PHE A 4 -3.77 7.88 0.79
CA PHE A 4 -3.71 6.43 0.93
C PHE A 4 -3.04 5.85 -0.31
N GLY A 5 -1.86 5.29 -0.13
CA GLY A 5 -1.14 4.68 -1.23
C GLY A 5 -1.20 3.16 -1.16
N PHE A 6 -1.44 2.53 -2.29
CA PHE A 6 -1.51 1.08 -2.36
C PHE A 6 -0.49 0.59 -3.36
N ILE A 7 0.53 -0.10 -2.88
CA ILE A 7 1.54 -0.70 -3.74
C ILE A 7 1.22 -2.17 -3.84
N GLY A 8 0.93 -2.62 -5.05
CA GLY A 8 0.47 -3.97 -5.29
C GLY A 8 -1.05 -4.01 -5.31
N VAL A 9 -1.62 -4.12 -6.51
CA VAL A 9 -3.07 -4.10 -6.66
C VAL A 9 -3.59 -5.45 -7.16
N GLY A 10 -2.99 -6.50 -6.64
CA GLY A 10 -3.51 -7.84 -6.89
C GLY A 10 -4.80 -8.07 -6.13
N ASN A 11 -5.09 -9.34 -5.82
CA ASN A 11 -6.39 -9.66 -5.24
C ASN A 11 -6.69 -8.85 -3.98
N MET A 12 -5.80 -8.92 -3.01
CA MET A 12 -6.07 -8.29 -1.72
C MET A 12 -5.85 -6.79 -1.75
N GLY A 13 -4.75 -6.35 -2.37
CA GLY A 13 -4.47 -4.93 -2.48
C GLY A 13 -5.54 -4.21 -3.29
N GLY A 14 -5.99 -4.84 -4.38
CA GLY A 14 -7.05 -4.26 -5.19
C GLY A 14 -8.35 -4.15 -4.44
N ALA A 15 -8.69 -5.17 -3.65
CA ALA A 15 -9.91 -5.14 -2.86
C ALA A 15 -9.89 -4.01 -1.84
N LEU A 16 -8.75 -3.83 -1.18
CA LEU A 16 -8.63 -2.74 -0.21
C LEU A 16 -8.68 -1.38 -0.88
N ALA A 17 -8.09 -1.25 -2.06
CA ALA A 17 -8.15 0.01 -2.80
C ALA A 17 -9.59 0.35 -3.19
N ARG A 18 -10.37 -0.64 -3.61
CA ARG A 18 -11.78 -0.43 -3.92
C ARG A 18 -12.55 0.03 -2.69
N ALA A 19 -12.27 -0.60 -1.55
CA ALA A 19 -12.94 -0.22 -0.31
C ALA A 19 -12.57 1.20 0.10
N ALA A 20 -11.30 1.56 -0.06
CA ALA A 20 -10.86 2.91 0.27
C ALA A 20 -11.55 3.96 -0.56
N CYS A 21 -11.72 3.68 -1.85
CA CYS A 21 -12.37 4.64 -2.74
C CYS A 21 -13.85 4.82 -2.45
N ARG A 22 -14.45 3.92 -1.70
CA ARG A 22 -15.82 4.11 -1.22
C ARG A 22 -15.89 4.95 0.03
N SER A 23 -14.78 5.01 0.76
CA SER A 23 -14.78 5.67 2.07
C SER A 23 -14.18 7.07 2.04
N VAL A 24 -13.28 7.33 1.11
CA VAL A 24 -12.61 8.63 1.01
C VAL A 24 -12.66 9.09 -0.44
N PRO A 25 -12.46 10.40 -0.67
CA PRO A 25 -12.44 10.91 -2.05
C PRO A 25 -11.34 10.19 -2.86
N ALA A 26 -11.68 9.88 -4.10
CA ALA A 26 -10.77 9.12 -4.94
C ALA A 26 -9.44 9.84 -5.17
N GLU A 27 -9.43 11.16 -5.15
CA GLU A 27 -8.17 11.89 -5.34
C GLU A 27 -7.21 11.72 -4.17
N GLN A 28 -7.67 11.15 -3.06
CA GLN A 28 -6.79 10.83 -1.93
C GLN A 28 -6.22 9.42 -2.00
N VAL A 29 -6.52 8.68 -3.07
CA VAL A 29 -6.05 7.31 -3.24
C VAL A 29 -5.11 7.26 -4.43
N VAL A 30 -3.93 6.68 -4.24
CA VAL A 30 -2.97 6.50 -5.31
C VAL A 30 -2.56 5.04 -5.38
N LEU A 31 -2.55 4.50 -6.58
CA LEU A 31 -2.24 3.09 -6.81
C LEU A 31 -0.91 2.95 -7.50
N ALA A 32 -0.15 1.93 -7.14
CA ALA A 32 1.09 1.59 -7.80
C ALA A 32 1.17 0.07 -7.89
N ASN A 33 1.85 -0.42 -8.90
CA ASN A 33 2.00 -1.85 -9.07
C ASN A 33 3.27 -2.10 -9.85
N ARG A 34 3.85 -3.28 -9.65
CA ARG A 34 5.03 -3.68 -10.40
C ARG A 34 4.74 -3.67 -11.90
N THR A 35 3.53 -4.04 -12.28
CA THR A 35 3.05 -3.90 -13.64
C THR A 35 2.21 -2.64 -13.70
N PRO A 36 2.75 -1.54 -14.24
CA PRO A 36 2.02 -0.25 -14.18
C PRO A 36 0.64 -0.30 -14.81
N GLU A 37 0.47 -1.11 -15.84
CA GLU A 37 -0.82 -1.20 -16.52
C GLU A 37 -1.93 -1.64 -15.58
N LYS A 38 -1.63 -2.52 -14.64
CA LYS A 38 -2.64 -2.96 -13.69
C LYS A 38 -3.10 -1.84 -12.77
N ALA A 39 -2.15 -1.05 -12.29
CA ALA A 39 -2.49 0.09 -11.45
C ALA A 39 -3.29 1.12 -12.23
N GLN A 40 -2.87 1.38 -13.46
CA GLN A 40 -3.57 2.36 -14.29
C GLN A 40 -4.98 1.91 -14.61
N ALA A 41 -5.17 0.63 -14.92
CA ALA A 41 -6.48 0.12 -15.25
C ALA A 41 -7.43 0.22 -14.05
N LEU A 42 -6.96 -0.16 -12.88
CA LEU A 42 -7.79 -0.08 -11.69
C LEU A 42 -8.06 1.37 -11.30
N ALA A 43 -7.06 2.23 -11.44
CA ALA A 43 -7.24 3.64 -11.13
C ALA A 43 -8.30 4.27 -12.03
N ALA A 44 -8.28 3.91 -13.31
CA ALA A 44 -9.29 4.42 -14.24
C ALA A 44 -10.68 3.93 -13.84
N GLU A 45 -10.77 2.67 -13.42
CA GLU A 45 -12.05 2.12 -13.03
C GLU A 45 -12.60 2.81 -11.77
N LEU A 46 -11.71 3.11 -10.82
CA LEU A 46 -12.13 3.69 -9.55
C LEU A 46 -12.14 5.21 -9.55
N GLY A 47 -11.57 5.83 -10.57
CA GLY A 47 -11.47 7.28 -10.63
C GLY A 47 -10.40 7.85 -9.71
N CYS A 48 -9.44 7.04 -9.29
CA CYS A 48 -8.36 7.52 -8.44
C CYS A 48 -7.08 7.67 -9.24
N ARG A 49 -5.97 7.94 -8.55
CA ARG A 49 -4.70 8.22 -9.20
C ARG A 49 -3.84 6.97 -9.29
N ALA A 50 -2.96 6.95 -10.27
CA ALA A 50 -1.94 5.90 -10.41
C ALA A 50 -0.58 6.56 -10.49
N ALA A 51 0.42 5.90 -9.89
CA ALA A 51 1.78 6.42 -9.89
C ALA A 51 2.73 5.24 -9.77
N ASP A 52 4.04 5.51 -9.82
CA ASP A 52 4.97 4.43 -9.55
C ASP A 52 5.12 4.26 -8.04
N SER A 53 5.77 3.17 -7.65
CA SER A 53 5.86 2.83 -6.23
C SER A 53 6.59 3.89 -5.43
N ARG A 54 7.62 4.49 -6.00
CA ARG A 54 8.38 5.51 -5.28
C ARG A 54 7.57 6.77 -5.08
N ALA A 55 6.82 7.18 -6.11
CA ALA A 55 5.97 8.36 -5.98
C ALA A 55 4.89 8.13 -4.93
N ALA A 56 4.29 6.94 -4.93
CA ALA A 56 3.28 6.63 -3.92
C ALA A 56 3.89 6.65 -2.51
N ALA A 57 5.10 6.09 -2.37
CA ALA A 57 5.76 6.07 -1.08
C ALA A 57 6.13 7.46 -0.60
N ALA A 58 6.40 8.38 -1.53
CA ALA A 58 6.81 9.72 -1.14
C ALA A 58 5.64 10.55 -0.61
N GLU A 59 4.42 10.27 -1.02
CA GLU A 59 3.30 11.12 -0.62
C GLU A 59 2.29 10.47 0.30
N ALA A 60 2.24 9.14 0.37
CA ALA A 60 1.19 8.48 1.14
C ALA A 60 1.39 8.64 2.63
N ASP A 61 0.32 8.97 3.33
CA ASP A 61 0.32 8.98 4.79
C ASP A 61 0.12 7.57 5.32
N PHE A 62 -0.67 6.77 4.61
CA PHE A 62 -0.85 5.34 4.89
C PHE A 62 -0.45 4.59 3.64
N LEU A 63 0.64 3.86 3.73
CA LEU A 63 1.20 3.15 2.59
C LEU A 63 0.94 1.66 2.75
N PHE A 64 0.03 1.14 1.94
CA PHE A 64 -0.35 -0.27 2.00
C PHE A 64 0.57 -1.07 1.09
N LEU A 65 1.22 -2.06 1.67
CA LEU A 65 2.15 -2.92 0.94
C LEU A 65 1.45 -4.23 0.61
N GLY A 66 0.85 -4.27 -0.55
CA GLY A 66 0.01 -5.39 -0.97
C GLY A 66 0.72 -6.39 -1.87
N VAL A 67 2.01 -6.58 -1.67
CA VAL A 67 2.76 -7.53 -2.45
C VAL A 67 2.93 -8.84 -1.69
N LYS A 68 3.28 -9.90 -2.41
CA LYS A 68 3.50 -11.18 -1.77
C LYS A 68 4.71 -11.13 -0.85
N PRO A 69 4.75 -11.97 0.20
CA PRO A 69 5.87 -11.93 1.14
C PRO A 69 7.22 -12.06 0.48
N GLN A 70 7.34 -12.90 -0.54
CA GLN A 70 8.63 -13.09 -1.18
C GLN A 70 9.08 -11.88 -2.00
N MET A 71 8.18 -10.95 -2.27
CA MET A 71 8.50 -9.73 -2.99
C MET A 71 8.76 -8.56 -2.06
N MET A 72 8.50 -8.74 -0.77
CA MET A 72 8.54 -7.62 0.17
C MET A 72 9.94 -7.05 0.33
N ALA A 73 10.95 -7.92 0.37
CA ALA A 73 12.33 -7.45 0.55
C ALA A 73 12.76 -6.56 -0.61
N GLU A 74 12.45 -6.96 -1.82
CA GLU A 74 12.80 -6.18 -2.99
C GLU A 74 12.08 -4.84 -2.99
N LEU A 75 10.78 -4.87 -2.70
CA LEU A 75 9.99 -3.64 -2.68
C LEU A 75 10.51 -2.68 -1.61
N CYS A 76 10.67 -3.18 -0.39
CA CYS A 76 11.12 -2.31 0.69
C CYS A 76 12.51 -1.77 0.42
N GLY A 77 13.37 -2.55 -0.23
CA GLY A 77 14.68 -2.07 -0.62
C GLY A 77 14.60 -0.90 -1.60
N GLN A 78 13.64 -0.95 -2.50
CA GLN A 78 13.43 0.14 -3.44
C GLN A 78 12.87 1.39 -2.77
N LEU A 79 12.06 1.20 -1.76
CA LEU A 79 11.40 2.31 -1.08
C LEU A 79 12.23 2.92 0.03
N ALA A 80 13.20 2.19 0.56
CA ALA A 80 13.98 2.65 1.71
C ALA A 80 14.58 4.05 1.51
N PRO A 81 15.22 4.36 0.36
CA PRO A 81 15.76 5.70 0.18
C PRO A 81 14.68 6.78 0.17
N VAL A 82 13.53 6.46 -0.41
CA VAL A 82 12.43 7.43 -0.47
C VAL A 82 11.89 7.70 0.92
N LEU A 83 11.69 6.64 1.70
CA LEU A 83 11.17 6.79 3.04
C LEU A 83 12.16 7.52 3.95
N ALA A 84 13.45 7.27 3.75
CA ALA A 84 14.47 7.92 4.55
C ALA A 84 14.52 9.44 4.34
N GLU A 85 14.08 9.89 3.18
CA GLU A 85 14.08 11.32 2.89
C GLU A 85 12.84 12.04 3.41
N ARG A 86 11.83 11.28 3.83
CA ARG A 86 10.61 11.90 4.34
C ARG A 86 10.83 12.44 5.75
N LYS A 87 10.27 13.62 6.00
CA LYS A 87 10.34 14.26 7.31
C LYS A 87 8.98 14.32 7.99
N ASP A 88 7.95 13.90 7.30
CA ASP A 88 6.61 13.89 7.85
C ASP A 88 6.29 12.50 8.39
N ARG A 89 5.14 12.36 8.99
CA ARG A 89 4.69 11.09 9.51
C ARG A 89 4.02 10.27 8.45
N PHE A 90 4.26 8.98 8.48
CA PHE A 90 3.56 8.04 7.63
C PHE A 90 3.53 6.69 8.33
N VAL A 91 2.61 5.83 7.91
CA VAL A 91 2.44 4.51 8.48
C VAL A 91 2.48 3.49 7.36
N LEU A 92 3.23 2.43 7.57
CA LEU A 92 3.26 1.30 6.63
C LEU A 92 2.21 0.30 7.08
N VAL A 93 1.41 -0.17 6.14
CA VAL A 93 0.38 -1.16 6.43
C VAL A 93 0.68 -2.39 5.60
N THR A 94 0.82 -3.53 6.25
CA THR A 94 1.17 -4.76 5.57
C THR A 94 0.09 -5.80 5.75
N MET A 95 -0.09 -6.59 4.69
CA MET A 95 -1.03 -7.71 4.70
C MET A 95 -0.29 -9.03 4.50
N ALA A 96 1.04 -8.98 4.45
CA ALA A 96 1.81 -10.17 4.13
C ALA A 96 1.81 -11.14 5.30
N ALA A 97 1.30 -12.33 5.05
CA ALA A 97 1.31 -13.37 6.06
C ALA A 97 2.73 -13.82 6.34
N GLY A 98 3.03 -14.09 7.59
CA GLY A 98 4.33 -14.62 7.95
C GLY A 98 5.42 -13.60 8.15
N LEU A 99 5.14 -12.34 7.90
CA LEU A 99 6.13 -11.29 8.14
C LEU A 99 5.73 -10.48 9.36
N THR A 100 6.70 -10.28 10.26
CA THR A 100 6.45 -9.50 11.47
C THR A 100 6.67 -8.03 11.20
N ILE A 101 6.17 -7.21 12.13
CA ILE A 101 6.39 -5.78 12.05
C ILE A 101 7.89 -5.47 12.06
N GLU A 102 8.66 -6.17 12.90
CA GLU A 102 10.10 -5.97 12.95
C GLU A 102 10.77 -6.26 11.62
N THR A 103 10.34 -7.33 10.95
CA THR A 103 10.90 -7.68 9.66
C THR A 103 10.64 -6.58 8.64
N ILE A 104 9.43 -6.06 8.61
CA ILE A 104 9.08 -4.98 7.70
C ILE A 104 9.94 -3.75 7.99
N GLN A 105 10.11 -3.40 9.26
CA GLN A 105 10.92 -2.26 9.63
C GLN A 105 12.37 -2.42 9.18
N LYS A 106 12.92 -3.60 9.34
CA LYS A 106 14.29 -3.85 8.89
C LYS A 106 14.41 -3.74 7.39
N LEU A 107 13.45 -4.27 6.67
CA LEU A 107 13.49 -4.21 5.21
C LEU A 107 13.33 -2.78 4.71
N ALA A 108 12.51 -1.99 5.40
CA ALA A 108 12.28 -0.61 5.02
C ALA A 108 13.41 0.33 5.46
N GLY A 109 14.28 -0.14 6.33
CA GLY A 109 15.45 0.62 6.72
C GLY A 109 15.25 1.56 7.89
N GLY A 110 14.20 1.40 8.68
CA GLY A 110 13.99 2.26 9.82
C GLY A 110 12.86 1.78 10.70
N GLU A 111 12.72 2.39 11.85
CA GLU A 111 11.71 2.01 12.82
C GLU A 111 10.40 2.77 12.57
N TYR A 112 9.95 2.73 11.33
CA TYR A 112 8.71 3.39 10.97
C TYR A 112 7.51 2.68 11.59
N PRO A 113 6.42 3.39 11.88
CA PRO A 113 5.20 2.73 12.34
C PRO A 113 4.70 1.75 11.31
N VAL A 114 4.38 0.54 11.74
CA VAL A 114 3.88 -0.50 10.85
C VAL A 114 2.64 -1.10 11.48
N ILE A 115 1.58 -1.17 10.70
CA ILE A 115 0.35 -1.84 11.10
C ILE A 115 0.22 -3.10 10.25
N ARG A 116 -0.07 -4.19 10.90
CA ARG A 116 -0.26 -5.46 10.23
C ARG A 116 -1.73 -5.80 10.25
N ILE A 117 -2.32 -6.00 9.07
CA ILE A 117 -3.72 -6.36 8.99
C ILE A 117 -3.84 -7.74 8.34
N MET A 118 -4.89 -8.45 8.73
CA MET A 118 -5.14 -9.80 8.25
C MET A 118 -6.57 -9.88 7.78
N PRO A 119 -6.85 -9.36 6.59
CA PRO A 119 -8.23 -9.36 6.12
C PRO A 119 -8.74 -10.78 5.92
N ASN A 120 -9.93 -11.03 6.39
CA ASN A 120 -10.60 -12.28 6.12
C ASN A 120 -11.14 -12.24 4.71
N THR A 121 -10.75 -13.19 3.91
CA THR A 121 -11.07 -13.14 2.52
C THR A 121 -12.53 -12.95 2.22
N PRO A 122 -13.42 -13.75 2.78
CA PRO A 122 -14.81 -13.58 2.37
C PRO A 122 -15.45 -12.34 2.93
N CYS A 123 -15.02 -11.86 4.05
CA CYS A 123 -15.73 -10.78 4.66
C CYS A 123 -14.99 -9.49 4.64
N ALA A 124 -13.78 -9.54 4.24
CA ALA A 124 -12.99 -8.33 4.28
C ALA A 124 -13.52 -7.30 3.34
N ILE A 125 -14.21 -7.70 2.34
CA ILE A 125 -14.44 -6.84 1.25
C ILE A 125 -15.73 -6.12 1.38
N GLY A 126 -15.76 -5.25 2.31
CA GLY A 126 -16.86 -4.34 2.41
C GLY A 126 -18.13 -4.98 2.81
N GLU A 127 -18.07 -6.18 3.28
CA GLU A 127 -19.26 -6.68 3.86
C GLU A 127 -18.91 -7.39 5.06
N GLY A 128 -19.70 -7.93 5.67
CA GLY A 128 -19.41 -8.61 6.82
C GLY A 128 -18.66 -7.86 7.77
N MET A 129 -18.49 -6.82 7.39
CA MET A 129 -17.76 -6.13 8.33
C MET A 129 -18.62 -5.50 9.14
#